data_bf610de951f0dc05adf6f8fd0e9ecde1
#
_entry.id   bf610de951f0dc05adf6f8fd0e9ecde1
#
_cell.length_a   1.000
_cell.length_b   1.000
_cell.length_c   1.000
_cell.angle_alpha   90.00
_cell.angle_beta   90.00
_cell.angle_gamma   90.00
#
_symmetry.space_group_name_H-M   'P 1'
#
loop_
_entity.id
_entity.type
_entity.pdbx_description
1 polymer ?
#
loop_
_entity_poly.entity_id
_entity_poly.type
_entity_poly.pdbx_seq_one_letter_code
_entity_poly.pdbx_strand_id
1 'polypeptide(L)'
;VTRHLQHALSETDFEVFANLRPVSALTTGVMGQTGMESAELLAAVCEKTKPVCVVVIDALACAALERLGCTIQICDSGIAPGSGVENCRKEISARTMQVPVVAIGVPTVVDLHTAAEGMLQQELPPMQQENWMVTPREIDELVQHAADLILCGLELALYPELSFEEVSALL
;
A
#
# COMPACT_ATOMS: atom_id res chain seq x y z
N VAL A 1 -8.15 2.12 -9.94
CA VAL A 1 -9.60 2.30 -9.68
C VAL A 1 -10.20 3.22 -10.72
N THR A 2 -9.96 4.54 -10.69
CA THR A 2 -10.59 5.51 -11.62
C THR A 2 -10.32 5.24 -13.11
N ARG A 3 -9.17 4.70 -13.49
CA ARG A 3 -8.83 4.44 -14.91
C ARG A 3 -9.64 3.31 -15.51
N HIS A 4 -9.88 2.23 -14.77
CA HIS A 4 -10.65 1.09 -15.26
C HIS A 4 -12.11 1.45 -15.44
N LEU A 5 -12.70 2.14 -14.47
CA LEU A 5 -14.09 2.63 -14.57
C LEU A 5 -14.28 3.61 -15.73
N GLN A 6 -13.32 4.54 -15.97
CA GLN A 6 -13.41 5.46 -17.10
C GLN A 6 -13.31 4.80 -18.48
N HIS A 7 -12.66 3.64 -18.61
CA HIS A 7 -12.58 2.90 -19.85
C HIS A 7 -13.77 1.95 -20.10
N ALA A 8 -14.42 1.48 -19.04
CA ALA A 8 -15.55 0.58 -19.14
C ALA A 8 -16.89 1.28 -19.42
N LEU A 9 -16.96 2.59 -19.17
CA LEU A 9 -18.22 3.34 -19.30
C LEU A 9 -18.25 4.11 -20.63
N SER A 10 -19.24 3.79 -21.44
CA SER A 10 -19.53 4.54 -22.67
C SER A 10 -20.16 5.91 -22.34
N GLU A 11 -20.13 6.86 -23.30
CA GLU A 11 -20.70 8.21 -23.13
C GLU A 11 -22.21 8.23 -22.76
N THR A 12 -22.90 7.10 -22.89
CA THR A 12 -24.33 6.92 -22.59
C THR A 12 -24.62 6.63 -21.10
N ASP A 13 -23.61 6.29 -20.30
CA ASP A 13 -23.81 5.86 -18.90
C ASP A 13 -23.61 6.97 -17.86
N PHE A 14 -23.97 8.21 -18.21
CA PHE A 14 -23.78 9.39 -17.35
C PHE A 14 -24.48 9.26 -15.97
N GLU A 15 -25.57 8.50 -15.88
CA GLU A 15 -26.26 8.21 -14.63
C GLU A 15 -25.42 7.34 -13.67
N VAL A 16 -24.61 6.45 -14.22
CA VAL A 16 -23.67 5.61 -13.43
C VAL A 16 -22.57 6.47 -12.84
N PHE A 17 -22.04 7.44 -13.59
CA PHE A 17 -21.01 8.38 -13.11
C PHE A 17 -21.49 9.29 -11.96
N ALA A 18 -22.78 9.63 -11.95
CA ALA A 18 -23.34 10.50 -10.90
C ALA A 18 -23.31 9.85 -9.51
N ASN A 19 -23.24 8.51 -9.44
CA ASN A 19 -23.19 7.74 -8.20
C ASN A 19 -21.78 7.30 -7.81
N LEU A 20 -20.76 7.52 -8.66
CA LEU A 20 -19.40 7.14 -8.34
C LEU A 20 -18.78 8.09 -7.30
N ARG A 21 -18.13 7.50 -6.30
CA ARG A 21 -17.35 8.27 -5.33
C ARG A 21 -16.13 8.89 -6.01
N PRO A 22 -15.86 10.19 -5.87
CA PRO A 22 -14.70 10.82 -6.44
C PRO A 22 -13.43 10.28 -5.75
N VAL A 23 -12.54 9.69 -6.54
CA VAL A 23 -11.26 9.12 -6.08
C VAL A 23 -10.12 9.77 -6.85
N SER A 24 -9.08 10.17 -6.14
CA SER A 24 -7.82 10.59 -6.71
C SER A 24 -6.71 9.60 -6.34
N ALA A 25 -5.87 9.23 -7.29
CA ALA A 25 -4.71 8.39 -7.06
C ALA A 25 -3.43 9.19 -7.31
N LEU A 26 -2.48 9.06 -6.40
CA LEU A 26 -1.18 9.73 -6.45
C LEU A 26 -0.06 8.72 -6.22
N THR A 27 0.89 8.65 -7.13
CA THR A 27 2.16 7.95 -6.92
C THR A 27 3.20 8.97 -6.50
N THR A 28 3.64 8.91 -5.24
CA THR A 28 4.61 9.89 -4.69
C THR A 28 6.02 9.68 -5.21
N GLY A 29 6.31 8.50 -5.74
CA GLY A 29 7.67 8.09 -6.09
C GLY A 29 8.55 7.85 -4.85
N VAL A 30 9.82 7.57 -5.08
CA VAL A 30 10.79 7.40 -4.01
C VAL A 30 11.64 8.68 -3.84
N MET A 31 11.93 9.03 -2.60
CA MET A 31 12.69 10.25 -2.25
C MET A 31 14.03 10.33 -2.97
N GLY A 32 14.71 9.19 -3.19
CA GLY A 32 15.96 9.15 -3.92
C GLY A 32 15.87 9.60 -5.38
N GLN A 33 14.67 9.55 -5.97
CA GLN A 33 14.41 10.01 -7.35
C GLN A 33 13.80 11.40 -7.39
N THR A 34 12.89 11.70 -6.47
CA THR A 34 12.09 12.94 -6.49
C THR A 34 12.70 14.04 -5.63
N GLY A 35 13.51 13.70 -4.64
CA GLY A 35 13.99 14.62 -3.60
C GLY A 35 12.89 15.10 -2.63
N MET A 36 11.69 14.55 -2.72
CA MET A 36 10.52 14.96 -1.92
C MET A 36 10.09 13.86 -0.95
N GLU A 37 9.73 14.27 0.26
CA GLU A 37 9.10 13.39 1.24
C GLU A 37 7.64 13.08 0.84
N SER A 38 7.30 11.79 0.79
CA SER A 38 5.94 11.35 0.42
C SER A 38 4.88 11.96 1.34
N ALA A 39 5.15 12.07 2.63
CA ALA A 39 4.23 12.68 3.59
C ALA A 39 3.99 14.18 3.33
N GLU A 40 5.01 14.92 2.93
CA GLU A 40 4.87 16.35 2.60
C GLU A 40 4.07 16.57 1.33
N LEU A 41 4.36 15.78 0.29
CA LEU A 41 3.63 15.82 -0.96
C LEU A 41 2.15 15.48 -0.74
N LEU A 42 1.88 14.42 0.03
CA LEU A 42 0.53 14.00 0.34
C LEU A 42 -0.22 15.06 1.17
N ALA A 43 0.44 15.66 2.17
CA ALA A 43 -0.16 16.73 2.98
C ALA A 43 -0.57 17.93 2.12
N ALA A 44 0.28 18.35 1.18
CA ALA A 44 -0.03 19.44 0.25
C ALA A 44 -1.23 19.12 -0.66
N VAL A 45 -1.33 17.85 -1.12
CA VAL A 45 -2.47 17.39 -1.91
C VAL A 45 -3.74 17.36 -1.06
N CYS A 46 -3.66 16.85 0.18
CA CYS A 46 -4.80 16.82 1.11
C CYS A 46 -5.32 18.22 1.44
N GLU A 47 -4.43 19.17 1.67
CA GLU A 47 -4.81 20.58 1.91
C GLU A 47 -5.63 21.15 0.75
N LYS A 48 -5.25 20.84 -0.49
CA LYS A 48 -5.92 21.33 -1.69
C LYS A 48 -7.20 20.59 -2.03
N THR A 49 -7.20 19.26 -1.94
CA THR A 49 -8.31 18.40 -2.37
C THR A 49 -9.34 18.17 -1.26
N LYS A 50 -8.93 18.32 -0.01
CA LYS A 50 -9.76 18.11 1.20
C LYS A 50 -10.48 16.75 1.16
N PRO A 51 -9.76 15.64 1.03
CA PRO A 51 -10.37 14.31 0.96
C PRO A 51 -11.04 13.97 2.29
N VAL A 52 -12.07 13.12 2.25
CA VAL A 52 -12.73 12.61 3.46
C VAL A 52 -11.93 11.50 4.13
N CYS A 53 -11.07 10.83 3.37
CA CYS A 53 -10.16 9.77 3.85
C CYS A 53 -8.98 9.65 2.89
N VAL A 54 -7.85 9.22 3.42
CA VAL A 54 -6.65 8.86 2.65
C VAL A 54 -6.38 7.37 2.82
N VAL A 55 -6.21 6.65 1.72
CA VAL A 55 -5.71 5.28 1.71
C VAL A 55 -4.26 5.31 1.26
N VAL A 56 -3.35 4.79 2.08
CA VAL A 56 -1.92 4.70 1.79
C VAL A 56 -1.56 3.24 1.56
N ILE A 57 -0.91 2.94 0.46
CA ILE A 57 -0.46 1.58 0.12
C ILE A 57 1.06 1.61 0.02
N ASP A 58 1.74 0.73 0.77
CA ASP A 58 3.21 0.68 0.79
C ASP A 58 3.72 -0.76 0.94
N ALA A 59 4.95 -0.99 0.49
CA ALA A 59 5.69 -2.21 0.74
C ALA A 59 6.34 -2.16 2.13
N LEU A 60 6.25 -3.24 2.88
CA LEU A 60 6.75 -3.33 4.25
C LEU A 60 7.97 -4.25 4.35
N ALA A 61 8.82 -4.00 5.35
CA ALA A 61 9.73 -4.99 5.86
C ALA A 61 8.99 -5.93 6.84
N CYS A 62 9.26 -7.22 6.72
CA CYS A 62 8.68 -8.27 7.55
C CYS A 62 9.35 -8.33 8.93
N ALA A 63 8.56 -8.46 9.96
CA ALA A 63 9.04 -8.79 11.31
C ALA A 63 9.12 -10.31 11.57
N ALA A 64 8.62 -11.13 10.64
CA ALA A 64 8.60 -12.59 10.74
C ALA A 64 8.53 -13.20 9.35
N LEU A 65 9.36 -14.21 9.08
CA LEU A 65 9.54 -14.79 7.75
C LEU A 65 8.24 -15.34 7.15
N GLU A 66 7.37 -15.93 7.97
CA GLU A 66 6.10 -16.51 7.53
C GLU A 66 5.08 -15.50 6.98
N ARG A 67 5.32 -14.19 7.20
CA ARG A 67 4.48 -13.12 6.66
C ARG A 67 4.96 -12.61 5.32
N LEU A 68 6.19 -12.93 4.94
CA LEU A 68 6.81 -12.45 3.72
C LEU A 68 6.00 -12.87 2.49
N GLY A 69 5.42 -11.90 1.79
CA GLY A 69 4.60 -12.13 0.61
C GLY A 69 3.27 -12.87 0.83
N CYS A 70 2.90 -13.14 2.09
CA CYS A 70 1.74 -13.98 2.41
C CYS A 70 0.62 -13.21 3.12
N THR A 71 0.82 -11.93 3.44
CA THR A 71 -0.16 -11.12 4.20
C THR A 71 -0.35 -9.75 3.60
N ILE A 72 -1.57 -9.24 3.70
CA ILE A 72 -1.89 -7.83 3.50
C ILE A 72 -2.31 -7.29 4.87
N GLN A 73 -1.62 -6.26 5.34
CA GLN A 73 -1.85 -5.66 6.65
C GLN A 73 -2.64 -4.36 6.47
N ILE A 74 -3.72 -4.22 7.21
CA ILE A 74 -4.57 -3.01 7.16
C ILE A 74 -4.66 -2.43 8.57
N CYS A 75 -4.42 -1.13 8.71
CA CYS A 75 -4.56 -0.42 9.98
C CYS A 75 -5.00 1.03 9.79
N ASP A 76 -5.51 1.64 10.84
CA ASP A 76 -5.92 3.05 10.92
C ASP A 76 -4.92 3.92 11.71
N SER A 77 -3.88 3.32 12.26
CA SER A 77 -2.84 4.03 13.01
C SER A 77 -1.89 4.84 12.12
N GLY A 78 -1.93 4.61 10.79
CA GLY A 78 -1.01 5.21 9.84
C GLY A 78 0.21 4.36 9.55
N ILE A 79 1.15 4.92 8.78
CA ILE A 79 2.37 4.26 8.34
C ILE A 79 3.54 5.24 8.33
N ALA A 80 4.73 4.76 8.64
CA ALA A 80 5.99 5.49 8.47
C ALA A 80 6.79 4.79 7.34
N PRO A 81 6.72 5.29 6.09
CA PRO A 81 7.39 4.65 4.97
C PRO A 81 8.88 4.46 5.22
N GLY A 82 9.42 3.27 4.89
CA GLY A 82 10.84 2.95 5.06
C GLY A 82 11.31 2.74 6.49
N SER A 83 10.47 2.77 7.50
CA SER A 83 10.87 2.56 8.90
C SER A 83 11.45 1.16 9.16
N GLY A 84 10.99 0.16 8.43
CA GLY A 84 11.49 -1.22 8.53
C GLY A 84 12.87 -1.45 7.89
N VAL A 85 13.44 -0.45 7.21
CA VAL A 85 14.77 -0.51 6.57
C VAL A 85 15.69 0.61 7.05
N GLU A 86 15.55 1.00 8.33
CA GLU A 86 16.32 2.06 9.01
C GLU A 86 16.24 3.45 8.33
N ASN A 87 15.29 3.65 7.44
CA ASN A 87 15.07 4.88 6.72
C ASN A 87 13.86 5.62 7.32
N CYS A 88 14.02 6.13 8.54
CA CYS A 88 12.96 6.81 9.30
C CYS A 88 12.45 8.05 8.55
N ARG A 89 11.27 7.96 7.97
CA ARG A 89 10.59 9.05 7.25
C ARG A 89 9.42 9.58 8.05
N LYS A 90 8.87 10.71 7.59
CA LYS A 90 7.71 11.31 8.22
C LYS A 90 6.52 10.36 8.17
N GLU A 91 5.85 10.24 9.32
CA GLU A 91 4.63 9.44 9.48
C GLU A 91 3.49 10.00 8.62
N ILE A 92 2.75 9.10 8.00
CA ILE A 92 1.48 9.38 7.32
C ILE A 92 0.37 8.79 8.19
N SER A 93 -0.33 9.63 8.93
CA SER A 93 -1.38 9.24 9.87
C SER A 93 -2.48 10.30 9.91
N ALA A 94 -3.60 10.00 10.57
CA ALA A 94 -4.68 10.96 10.76
C ALA A 94 -4.21 12.25 11.43
N ARG A 95 -3.19 12.16 12.31
CA ARG A 95 -2.60 13.31 12.98
C ARG A 95 -1.83 14.23 12.03
N THR A 96 -1.07 13.66 11.10
CA THR A 96 -0.23 14.44 10.16
C THR A 96 -1.00 14.91 8.94
N MET A 97 -2.01 14.16 8.50
CA MET A 97 -2.82 14.48 7.32
C MET A 97 -4.08 15.28 7.66
N GLN A 98 -4.47 15.35 8.94
CA GLN A 98 -5.69 16.02 9.42
C GLN A 98 -6.99 15.44 8.83
N VAL A 99 -6.94 14.22 8.33
CA VAL A 99 -8.07 13.43 7.83
C VAL A 99 -7.85 11.96 8.20
N PRO A 100 -8.89 11.13 8.28
CA PRO A 100 -8.74 9.69 8.49
C PRO A 100 -7.75 9.09 7.49
N VAL A 101 -6.88 8.21 7.97
CA VAL A 101 -5.91 7.48 7.16
C VAL A 101 -6.09 5.99 7.37
N VAL A 102 -6.20 5.25 6.29
CA VAL A 102 -6.14 3.79 6.27
C VAL A 102 -4.83 3.40 5.59
N ALA A 103 -3.97 2.69 6.29
CA ALA A 103 -2.73 2.17 5.74
C ALA A 103 -2.89 0.70 5.36
N ILE A 104 -2.46 0.35 4.16
CA ILE A 104 -2.41 -1.01 3.62
C ILE A 104 -0.96 -1.32 3.32
N GLY A 105 -0.43 -2.37 3.94
CA GLY A 105 0.96 -2.75 3.80
C GLY A 105 1.13 -4.19 3.35
N VAL A 106 2.07 -4.43 2.43
CA VAL A 106 2.42 -5.76 1.96
C VAL A 106 3.88 -6.04 2.30
N PRO A 107 4.17 -7.05 3.14
CA PRO A 107 5.55 -7.43 3.43
C PRO A 107 6.22 -8.03 2.19
N THR A 108 7.21 -7.31 1.63
CA THR A 108 7.92 -7.69 0.40
C THR A 108 9.39 -8.02 0.63
N VAL A 109 9.92 -7.60 1.77
CA VAL A 109 11.31 -7.84 2.16
C VAL A 109 11.39 -8.25 3.62
N VAL A 110 12.45 -8.98 3.97
CA VAL A 110 12.80 -9.34 5.35
C VAL A 110 14.29 -9.14 5.52
N ASP A 111 14.74 -8.75 6.70
CA ASP A 111 16.17 -8.73 6.99
C ASP A 111 16.73 -10.16 7.08
N LEU A 112 18.01 -10.33 6.72
CA LEU A 112 18.63 -11.64 6.65
C LEU A 112 18.70 -12.34 8.01
N HIS A 113 18.85 -11.57 9.10
CA HIS A 113 18.92 -12.14 10.46
C HIS A 113 17.55 -12.76 10.82
N THR A 114 16.45 -11.98 10.67
CA THR A 114 15.08 -12.46 10.89
C THR A 114 14.73 -13.64 9.98
N ALA A 115 15.19 -13.61 8.72
CA ALA A 115 14.99 -14.73 7.80
C ALA A 115 15.68 -16.01 8.27
N ALA A 116 16.95 -15.89 8.73
CA ALA A 116 17.73 -17.01 9.23
C ALA A 116 17.13 -17.58 10.51
N GLU A 117 16.71 -16.74 11.46
CA GLU A 117 16.01 -17.17 12.68
C GLU A 117 14.73 -17.93 12.35
N GLY A 118 13.91 -17.41 11.44
CA GLY A 118 12.68 -18.08 10.99
C GLY A 118 12.93 -19.41 10.33
N MET A 119 13.95 -19.53 9.49
CA MET A 119 14.32 -20.79 8.81
C MET A 119 14.87 -21.83 9.78
N LEU A 120 15.68 -21.42 10.73
CA LEU A 120 16.34 -22.31 11.69
C LEU A 120 15.46 -22.59 12.92
N GLN A 121 14.37 -21.83 13.10
CA GLN A 121 13.52 -21.87 14.30
C GLN A 121 14.32 -21.70 15.61
N GLN A 122 15.30 -20.81 15.56
CA GLN A 122 16.24 -20.58 16.64
C GLN A 122 16.64 -19.10 16.68
N GLU A 123 16.71 -18.52 17.88
CA GLU A 123 17.32 -17.20 18.08
C GLU A 123 18.81 -17.24 17.76
N LEU A 124 19.26 -16.28 16.96
CA LEU A 124 20.64 -16.14 16.57
C LEU A 124 21.28 -14.95 17.33
N PRO A 125 22.60 -15.00 17.60
CA PRO A 125 23.28 -13.87 18.19
C PRO A 125 23.22 -12.67 17.24
N PRO A 126 23.21 -11.42 17.77
CA PRO A 126 23.18 -10.22 16.95
C PRO A 126 24.28 -10.22 15.89
N MET A 127 23.94 -9.88 14.66
CA MET A 127 24.90 -9.76 13.58
C MET A 127 25.81 -8.56 13.83
N GLN A 128 27.12 -8.76 13.62
CA GLN A 128 28.13 -7.70 13.74
C GLN A 128 28.35 -6.93 12.42
N GLN A 129 27.68 -7.33 11.36
CA GLN A 129 27.78 -6.74 10.02
C GLN A 129 26.45 -6.07 9.62
N GLU A 130 26.51 -5.26 8.56
CA GLU A 130 25.31 -4.69 7.96
C GLU A 130 24.28 -5.78 7.67
N ASN A 131 23.06 -5.55 8.10
CA ASN A 131 21.96 -6.48 7.91
C ASN A 131 21.43 -6.34 6.48
N TRP A 132 21.49 -7.42 5.73
CA TRP A 132 21.00 -7.43 4.34
C TRP A 132 19.51 -7.66 4.32
N MET A 133 18.86 -7.03 3.34
CA MET A 133 17.45 -7.28 3.05
C MET A 133 17.34 -8.33 1.95
N VAL A 134 16.47 -9.30 2.17
CA VAL A 134 16.17 -10.37 1.20
C VAL A 134 14.71 -10.33 0.78
N THR A 135 14.44 -10.76 -0.42
CA THR A 135 13.10 -10.80 -1.02
C THR A 135 12.89 -12.13 -1.72
N PRO A 136 11.65 -12.60 -1.88
CA PRO A 136 11.34 -13.77 -2.67
C PRO A 136 11.81 -13.62 -4.12
N ARG A 137 12.18 -14.73 -4.75
CA ARG A 137 12.63 -14.72 -6.14
C ARG A 137 11.53 -14.24 -7.10
N GLU A 138 10.29 -14.61 -6.81
CA GLU A 138 9.09 -14.29 -7.59
C GLU A 138 8.41 -13.00 -7.11
N ILE A 139 9.19 -12.04 -6.61
CA ILE A 139 8.66 -10.80 -5.99
C ILE A 139 7.77 -10.01 -6.96
N ASP A 140 8.09 -9.98 -8.24
CA ASP A 140 7.31 -9.21 -9.23
C ASP A 140 5.89 -9.77 -9.38
N GLU A 141 5.75 -11.11 -9.44
CA GLU A 141 4.44 -11.78 -9.50
C GLU A 141 3.66 -11.58 -8.20
N LEU A 142 4.35 -11.66 -7.06
CA LEU A 142 3.76 -11.46 -5.75
C LEU A 142 3.21 -10.04 -5.59
N VAL A 143 3.97 -9.04 -6.00
CA VAL A 143 3.54 -7.62 -5.97
C VAL A 143 2.34 -7.42 -6.89
N GLN A 144 2.33 -8.03 -8.08
CA GLN A 144 1.18 -7.94 -8.99
C GLN A 144 -0.07 -8.54 -8.37
N HIS A 145 0.01 -9.77 -7.84
CA HIS A 145 -1.13 -10.41 -7.17
C HIS A 145 -1.64 -9.61 -5.97
N ALA A 146 -0.73 -9.07 -5.15
CA ALA A 146 -1.11 -8.22 -4.04
C ALA A 146 -1.83 -6.94 -4.50
N ALA A 147 -1.34 -6.33 -5.59
CA ALA A 147 -1.96 -5.15 -6.17
C ALA A 147 -3.37 -5.43 -6.69
N ASP A 148 -3.58 -6.56 -7.37
CA ASP A 148 -4.88 -6.98 -7.89
C ASP A 148 -5.87 -7.24 -6.73
N LEU A 149 -5.42 -7.91 -5.67
CA LEU A 149 -6.25 -8.14 -4.47
C LEU A 149 -6.63 -6.83 -3.76
N ILE A 150 -5.68 -5.92 -3.60
CA ILE A 150 -5.93 -4.61 -2.98
C ILE A 150 -6.88 -3.81 -3.85
N LEU A 151 -6.69 -3.81 -5.16
CA LEU A 151 -7.57 -3.11 -6.10
C LEU A 151 -9.00 -3.63 -6.01
N CYS A 152 -9.18 -4.95 -6.06
CA CYS A 152 -10.49 -5.59 -5.90
C CYS A 152 -11.16 -5.20 -4.56
N GLY A 153 -10.41 -5.28 -3.46
CA GLY A 153 -10.90 -4.90 -2.13
C GLY A 153 -11.29 -3.42 -2.03
N LEU A 154 -10.52 -2.53 -2.67
CA LEU A 154 -10.83 -1.09 -2.72
C LEU A 154 -12.07 -0.81 -3.55
N GLU A 155 -12.25 -1.47 -4.69
CA GLU A 155 -13.44 -1.30 -5.52
C GLU A 155 -14.70 -1.74 -4.79
N LEU A 156 -14.69 -2.90 -4.15
CA LEU A 156 -15.80 -3.37 -3.33
C LEU A 156 -16.11 -2.45 -2.14
N ALA A 157 -15.08 -1.86 -1.53
CA ALA A 157 -15.26 -0.91 -0.43
C ALA A 157 -15.80 0.45 -0.88
N LEU A 158 -15.42 0.90 -2.06
CA LEU A 158 -15.86 2.17 -2.64
C LEU A 158 -17.26 2.08 -3.26
N TYR A 159 -17.58 0.92 -3.82
CA TYR A 159 -18.83 0.66 -4.55
C TYR A 159 -19.50 -0.61 -4.02
N PRO A 160 -20.11 -0.55 -2.82
CA PRO A 160 -20.66 -1.72 -2.14
C PRO A 160 -21.88 -2.33 -2.85
N GLU A 161 -22.40 -1.67 -3.87
CA GLU A 161 -23.45 -2.18 -4.77
C GLU A 161 -22.92 -3.16 -5.83
N LEU A 162 -21.60 -3.16 -6.10
CA LEU A 162 -20.99 -4.09 -7.04
C LEU A 162 -20.74 -5.45 -6.37
N SER A 163 -21.02 -6.51 -7.10
CA SER A 163 -20.65 -7.87 -6.70
C SER A 163 -19.17 -8.15 -6.98
N PHE A 164 -18.65 -9.19 -6.35
CA PHE A 164 -17.27 -9.64 -6.61
C PHE A 164 -17.06 -10.03 -8.08
N GLU A 165 -18.06 -10.66 -8.70
CA GLU A 165 -18.02 -11.07 -10.10
C GLU A 165 -17.94 -9.86 -11.04
N GLU A 166 -18.70 -8.80 -10.75
CA GLU A 166 -18.67 -7.57 -11.54
C GLU A 166 -17.31 -6.86 -11.41
N VAL A 167 -16.77 -6.75 -10.20
CA VAL A 167 -15.43 -6.16 -9.97
C VAL A 167 -14.36 -7.01 -10.67
N SER A 168 -14.41 -8.33 -10.53
CA SER A 168 -13.42 -9.23 -11.15
C SER A 168 -13.45 -9.20 -12.67
N ALA A 169 -14.60 -8.88 -13.28
CA ALA A 169 -14.71 -8.72 -14.74
C ALA A 169 -14.11 -7.40 -15.24
N LEU A 170 -13.84 -6.43 -14.35
CA LEU A 170 -13.23 -5.13 -14.67
C LEU A 170 -11.68 -5.16 -14.53
N LEU A 171 -11.12 -6.18 -13.88
CA LEU A 171 -9.67 -6.39 -13.68
C LEU A 171 -9.04 -7.18 -14.81
#